data_2b1ae15cb5f238cca69f42fe6686f965
#
_entry.id   2b1ae15cb5f238cca69f42fe6686f965
#
_cell.length_a   1.000
_cell.length_b   1.000
_cell.length_c   1.000
_cell.angle_alpha   90.00
_cell.angle_beta   90.00
_cell.angle_gamma   90.00
#
_symmetry.space_group_name_H-M   'P 1'
#
loop_
_entity.id
_entity.type
_entity.pdbx_description
1 polymer ?
#
loop_
_entity_poly.entity_id
_entity_poly.type
_entity_poly.pdbx_seq_one_letter_code
_entity_poly.pdbx_strand_id
1 'polypeptide(L)'
;MGTGGPGGAPGSETQGASRVGVIGLGAMGRAVATCLIRAGRPLAVYDVRTEATGDLPAGTIVAAAPGEVSAACDVVLVVVMDETQVRDALWGPGGLMESARESLSVVVLSTIGIPALLDIAERAQRSGVTLLDCGVTGGEVAATKGVVSMVGGDEGAVRRIRPVLDDFSSQVFHMGPLGAGMTAKLARNVITYCTWHVVYEAGLLAERSGVDLAMLSDLIETSYREAGGLTVPWRRGTVAAMDPSDPDFDAAQYERMTAAVRILHKDLAAAQDLAEATHVDLSVAAPTRADAELIFGLPTRAAEGNGNGNGTTNTHKEA
;
A
#
# COMPACT_ATOMS: atom_id res chain seq x y z
N MET A 1 11.61 1.50 -65.91
CA MET A 1 11.96 0.16 -65.42
C MET A 1 12.73 0.33 -64.14
N GLY A 2 12.25 -0.19 -63.06
CA GLY A 2 12.90 -0.09 -61.77
C GLY A 2 11.88 -0.22 -60.63
N THR A 3 11.42 -1.47 -60.39
CA THR A 3 10.49 -1.85 -59.35
C THR A 3 11.26 -1.94 -58.03
N GLY A 4 11.02 -1.01 -57.10
CA GLY A 4 11.45 -1.09 -55.72
C GLY A 4 10.38 -1.80 -54.90
N GLY A 5 10.71 -3.01 -54.37
CA GLY A 5 9.85 -3.78 -53.51
C GLY A 5 9.72 -3.17 -52.12
N PRO A 6 8.60 -3.44 -51.39
CA PRO A 6 8.42 -2.91 -50.05
C PRO A 6 9.34 -3.64 -49.05
N GLY A 7 10.14 -2.86 -48.32
CA GLY A 7 10.94 -3.35 -47.21
C GLY A 7 10.02 -3.89 -46.11
N GLY A 8 10.20 -5.17 -45.77
CA GLY A 8 9.52 -5.82 -44.70
C GLY A 8 9.86 -5.14 -43.36
N ALA A 9 8.84 -4.80 -42.60
CA ALA A 9 8.97 -4.39 -41.19
C ALA A 9 9.63 -5.52 -40.41
N PRO A 10 10.53 -5.22 -39.46
CA PRO A 10 11.08 -6.25 -38.58
C PRO A 10 9.95 -6.86 -37.77
N GLY A 11 9.85 -8.20 -37.84
CA GLY A 11 8.85 -8.96 -37.14
C GLY A 11 8.90 -8.65 -35.64
N SER A 12 7.76 -8.35 -35.06
CA SER A 12 7.56 -8.36 -33.63
C SER A 12 7.85 -9.78 -33.14
N GLU A 13 9.01 -9.98 -32.54
CA GLU A 13 9.23 -11.17 -31.74
C GLU A 13 8.12 -11.21 -30.71
N THR A 14 7.21 -12.16 -30.82
CA THR A 14 6.26 -12.52 -29.76
C THR A 14 7.09 -13.00 -28.57
N GLN A 15 7.43 -12.10 -27.66
CA GLN A 15 7.96 -12.50 -26.35
C GLN A 15 6.92 -13.44 -25.75
N GLY A 16 7.29 -14.71 -25.60
CA GLY A 16 6.43 -15.71 -24.99
C GLY A 16 5.91 -15.20 -23.65
N ALA A 17 4.63 -15.43 -23.36
CA ALA A 17 4.01 -14.96 -22.11
C ALA A 17 4.83 -15.40 -20.90
N SER A 18 5.26 -14.44 -20.04
CA SER A 18 6.03 -14.72 -18.84
C SER A 18 5.33 -15.78 -17.99
N ARG A 19 6.08 -16.79 -17.55
CA ARG A 19 5.60 -17.82 -16.64
C ARG A 19 5.59 -17.25 -15.22
N VAL A 20 4.47 -17.37 -14.51
CA VAL A 20 4.28 -16.76 -13.18
C VAL A 20 4.22 -17.82 -12.10
N GLY A 21 4.90 -17.58 -10.99
CA GLY A 21 4.82 -18.38 -9.79
C GLY A 21 4.04 -17.69 -8.69
N VAL A 22 3.26 -18.44 -7.91
CA VAL A 22 2.61 -17.93 -6.69
C VAL A 22 2.98 -18.83 -5.52
N ILE A 23 3.59 -18.24 -4.50
CA ILE A 23 3.93 -18.90 -3.24
C ILE A 23 3.03 -18.38 -2.13
N GLY A 24 2.27 -19.32 -1.52
CA GLY A 24 1.22 -19.02 -0.56
C GLY A 24 -0.14 -18.86 -1.25
N LEU A 25 -1.05 -19.81 -0.95
CA LEU A 25 -2.41 -19.88 -1.48
C LEU A 25 -3.45 -19.64 -0.37
N GLY A 26 -3.14 -18.73 0.57
CA GLY A 26 -4.14 -18.17 1.47
C GLY A 26 -5.19 -17.36 0.68
N ALA A 27 -6.12 -16.69 1.36
CA ALA A 27 -7.21 -15.96 0.71
C ALA A 27 -6.71 -15.01 -0.41
N MET A 28 -5.68 -14.22 -0.16
CA MET A 28 -5.14 -13.28 -1.14
C MET A 28 -4.37 -13.97 -2.26
N GLY A 29 -3.49 -14.93 -1.94
CA GLY A 29 -2.72 -15.66 -2.95
C GLY A 29 -3.62 -16.47 -3.89
N ARG A 30 -4.69 -17.08 -3.36
CA ARG A 30 -5.69 -17.75 -4.19
C ARG A 30 -6.45 -16.78 -5.10
N ALA A 31 -6.81 -15.59 -4.60
CA ALA A 31 -7.46 -14.56 -5.42
C ALA A 31 -6.55 -14.13 -6.59
N VAL A 32 -5.28 -13.88 -6.31
CA VAL A 32 -4.25 -13.53 -7.32
C VAL A 32 -4.09 -14.68 -8.33
N ALA A 33 -3.91 -15.92 -7.86
CA ALA A 33 -3.79 -17.09 -8.73
C ALA A 33 -5.03 -17.27 -9.63
N THR A 34 -6.23 -17.06 -9.11
CA THR A 34 -7.48 -17.11 -9.88
C THR A 34 -7.51 -16.07 -10.99
N CYS A 35 -7.05 -14.83 -10.71
CA CYS A 35 -6.95 -13.79 -11.74
C CYS A 35 -5.94 -14.15 -12.83
N LEU A 36 -4.75 -14.64 -12.46
CA LEU A 36 -3.71 -15.08 -13.40
C LEU A 36 -4.19 -16.22 -14.30
N ILE A 37 -4.89 -17.21 -13.73
CA ILE A 37 -5.50 -18.32 -14.48
C ILE A 37 -6.53 -17.79 -15.47
N ARG A 38 -7.40 -16.88 -15.05
CA ARG A 38 -8.40 -16.26 -15.92
C ARG A 38 -7.77 -15.45 -17.06
N ALA A 39 -6.61 -14.84 -16.82
CA ALA A 39 -5.83 -14.16 -17.84
C ALA A 39 -5.07 -15.11 -18.79
N GLY A 40 -5.14 -16.43 -18.54
CA GLY A 40 -4.47 -17.43 -19.36
C GLY A 40 -2.97 -17.54 -19.13
N ARG A 41 -2.45 -17.06 -17.98
CA ARG A 41 -1.04 -17.16 -17.66
C ARG A 41 -0.62 -18.60 -17.32
N PRO A 42 0.50 -19.10 -17.89
CA PRO A 42 1.14 -20.31 -17.40
C PRO A 42 1.53 -20.11 -15.93
N LEU A 43 0.97 -20.91 -15.03
CA LEU A 43 1.07 -20.72 -13.59
C LEU A 43 1.74 -21.92 -12.92
N ALA A 44 2.69 -21.65 -12.02
CA ALA A 44 3.20 -22.60 -11.04
C ALA A 44 2.85 -22.09 -9.63
N VAL A 45 2.49 -23.01 -8.74
CA VAL A 45 2.09 -22.66 -7.37
C VAL A 45 2.76 -23.52 -6.33
N TYR A 46 2.91 -22.99 -5.13
CA TYR A 46 3.33 -23.71 -3.95
C TYR A 46 2.61 -23.17 -2.70
N ASP A 47 2.17 -24.08 -1.84
CA ASP A 47 1.73 -23.77 -0.46
C ASP A 47 2.21 -24.90 0.45
N VAL A 48 2.58 -24.59 1.68
CA VAL A 48 2.98 -25.59 2.68
C VAL A 48 1.83 -26.55 3.03
N ARG A 49 0.60 -26.12 2.81
CA ARG A 49 -0.62 -26.93 2.98
C ARG A 49 -1.00 -27.52 1.63
N THR A 50 -0.80 -28.81 1.46
CA THR A 50 -1.11 -29.51 0.20
C THR A 50 -2.59 -29.40 -0.19
N GLU A 51 -3.51 -29.35 0.78
CA GLU A 51 -4.94 -29.13 0.53
C GLU A 51 -5.24 -27.79 -0.12
N ALA A 52 -4.38 -26.80 0.05
CA ALA A 52 -4.54 -25.47 -0.59
C ALA A 52 -4.37 -25.54 -2.12
N THR A 53 -3.87 -26.62 -2.69
CA THR A 53 -3.66 -26.78 -4.13
C THR A 53 -4.73 -27.62 -4.84
N GLY A 54 -5.69 -28.22 -4.08
CA GLY A 54 -6.58 -29.25 -4.57
C GLY A 54 -7.58 -28.85 -5.67
N ASP A 55 -8.02 -27.58 -5.68
CA ASP A 55 -9.08 -27.08 -6.59
C ASP A 55 -8.53 -26.21 -7.73
N LEU A 56 -7.27 -26.42 -8.12
CA LEU A 56 -6.67 -25.63 -9.20
C LEU A 56 -6.97 -26.26 -10.58
N PRO A 57 -7.17 -25.44 -11.63
CA PRO A 57 -7.44 -25.93 -12.96
C PRO A 57 -6.31 -26.81 -13.52
N ALA A 58 -6.66 -27.75 -14.38
CA ALA A 58 -5.70 -28.57 -15.12
C ALA A 58 -4.73 -27.65 -15.91
N GLY A 59 -3.43 -28.00 -15.87
CA GLY A 59 -2.38 -27.17 -16.48
C GLY A 59 -1.66 -26.23 -15.50
N THR A 60 -2.16 -26.07 -14.28
CA THR A 60 -1.41 -25.42 -13.21
C THR A 60 -0.33 -26.38 -12.68
N ILE A 61 0.92 -25.94 -12.62
CA ILE A 61 2.01 -26.72 -12.05
C ILE A 61 1.94 -26.58 -10.53
N VAL A 62 1.73 -27.68 -9.82
CA VAL A 62 1.83 -27.73 -8.35
C VAL A 62 3.24 -28.19 -8.01
N ALA A 63 4.05 -27.29 -7.48
CA ALA A 63 5.43 -27.56 -7.10
C ALA A 63 5.52 -28.22 -5.72
N ALA A 64 6.53 -29.07 -5.52
CA ALA A 64 6.78 -29.70 -4.22
C ALA A 64 7.60 -28.79 -3.28
N ALA A 65 8.28 -27.77 -3.83
CA ALA A 65 9.07 -26.81 -3.08
C ALA A 65 9.12 -25.44 -3.80
N PRO A 66 9.37 -24.32 -3.08
CA PRO A 66 9.53 -23.00 -3.70
C PRO A 66 10.57 -22.94 -4.80
N GLY A 67 11.70 -23.66 -4.68
CA GLY A 67 12.76 -23.72 -5.69
C GLY A 67 12.31 -24.26 -7.04
N GLU A 68 11.35 -25.20 -7.07
CA GLU A 68 10.77 -25.69 -8.34
C GLU A 68 9.94 -24.58 -9.03
N VAL A 69 9.30 -23.70 -8.24
CA VAL A 69 8.59 -22.53 -8.79
C VAL A 69 9.57 -21.57 -9.44
N SER A 70 10.69 -21.24 -8.77
CA SER A 70 11.69 -20.32 -9.32
C SER A 70 12.40 -20.88 -10.55
N ALA A 71 12.64 -22.20 -10.61
CA ALA A 71 13.21 -22.85 -11.78
C ALA A 71 12.30 -22.75 -13.02
N ALA A 72 10.98 -22.75 -12.82
CA ALA A 72 9.98 -22.78 -13.88
C ALA A 72 9.48 -21.40 -14.30
N CYS A 73 9.69 -20.34 -13.51
CA CYS A 73 9.00 -19.05 -13.67
C CYS A 73 9.99 -17.89 -13.91
N ASP A 74 9.48 -16.81 -14.50
CA ASP A 74 10.19 -15.56 -14.74
C ASP A 74 9.86 -14.51 -13.68
N VAL A 75 8.65 -14.60 -13.11
CA VAL A 75 8.13 -13.74 -12.05
C VAL A 75 7.53 -14.64 -10.96
N VAL A 76 7.93 -14.43 -9.71
CA VAL A 76 7.37 -15.15 -8.56
C VAL A 76 6.76 -14.15 -7.57
N LEU A 77 5.47 -14.36 -7.27
CA LEU A 77 4.70 -13.59 -6.30
C LEU A 77 4.72 -14.34 -4.97
N VAL A 78 5.26 -13.71 -3.92
CA VAL A 78 5.29 -14.27 -2.57
C VAL A 78 4.16 -13.66 -1.76
N VAL A 79 3.16 -14.48 -1.38
CA VAL A 79 1.89 -14.07 -0.77
C VAL A 79 1.63 -14.90 0.48
N VAL A 80 2.53 -14.81 1.44
CA VAL A 80 2.49 -15.53 2.71
C VAL A 80 2.13 -14.61 3.87
N MET A 81 2.01 -15.13 5.09
CA MET A 81 1.44 -14.38 6.21
C MET A 81 2.37 -13.32 6.78
N ASP A 82 3.66 -13.63 6.97
CA ASP A 82 4.60 -12.81 7.72
C ASP A 82 6.04 -12.86 7.16
N GLU A 83 6.93 -12.09 7.78
CA GLU A 83 8.34 -12.01 7.42
C GLU A 83 9.05 -13.37 7.49
N THR A 84 8.80 -14.15 8.55
CA THR A 84 9.43 -15.47 8.74
C THR A 84 9.11 -16.37 7.54
N GLN A 85 7.84 -16.44 7.16
CA GLN A 85 7.41 -17.23 6.01
C GLN A 85 7.96 -16.68 4.68
N VAL A 86 8.14 -15.36 4.54
CA VAL A 86 8.84 -14.79 3.36
C VAL A 86 10.28 -15.27 3.31
N ARG A 87 11.00 -15.22 4.41
CA ARG A 87 12.40 -15.68 4.49
C ARG A 87 12.49 -17.20 4.24
N ASP A 88 11.60 -17.98 4.79
CA ASP A 88 11.53 -19.43 4.58
C ASP A 88 11.23 -19.78 3.11
N ALA A 89 10.30 -19.06 2.47
CA ALA A 89 10.03 -19.24 1.05
C ALA A 89 11.23 -18.91 0.16
N LEU A 90 12.06 -17.93 0.55
CA LEU A 90 13.24 -17.54 -0.20
C LEU A 90 14.45 -18.43 0.08
N TRP A 91 14.76 -18.72 1.35
CA TRP A 91 16.01 -19.36 1.76
C TRP A 91 15.85 -20.57 2.68
N GLY A 92 14.64 -21.00 3.01
CA GLY A 92 14.39 -22.25 3.71
C GLY A 92 14.76 -23.46 2.86
N PRO A 93 14.67 -24.68 3.41
CA PRO A 93 14.92 -25.91 2.65
C PRO A 93 14.08 -25.99 1.37
N GLY A 94 14.71 -26.17 0.21
CA GLY A 94 14.04 -26.11 -1.09
C GLY A 94 13.54 -24.70 -1.47
N GLY A 95 14.10 -23.64 -0.88
CA GLY A 95 13.69 -22.26 -1.09
C GLY A 95 13.94 -21.74 -2.50
N LEU A 96 13.27 -20.62 -2.84
CA LEU A 96 13.36 -19.99 -4.17
C LEU A 96 14.80 -19.78 -4.64
N MET A 97 15.70 -19.40 -3.74
CA MET A 97 17.07 -19.02 -4.07
C MET A 97 17.97 -20.21 -4.43
N GLU A 98 17.55 -21.45 -4.15
CA GLU A 98 18.30 -22.63 -4.56
C GLU A 98 18.32 -22.82 -6.09
N SER A 99 17.26 -22.37 -6.78
CA SER A 99 17.11 -22.53 -8.24
C SER A 99 16.85 -21.20 -8.97
N ALA A 100 17.05 -20.07 -8.28
CA ALA A 100 16.83 -18.74 -8.84
C ALA A 100 17.81 -18.43 -9.96
N ARG A 101 17.30 -17.85 -11.05
CA ARG A 101 18.10 -17.33 -12.17
C ARG A 101 18.29 -15.82 -12.00
N GLU A 102 19.38 -15.26 -12.51
CA GLU A 102 19.65 -13.81 -12.48
C GLU A 102 18.52 -12.95 -13.10
N SER A 103 17.74 -13.52 -14.03
CA SER A 103 16.60 -12.83 -14.65
C SER A 103 15.32 -12.89 -13.83
N LEU A 104 15.30 -13.64 -12.71
CA LEU A 104 14.11 -13.82 -11.89
C LEU A 104 13.69 -12.48 -11.23
N SER A 105 12.42 -12.17 -11.33
CA SER A 105 11.79 -11.10 -10.54
C SER A 105 10.95 -11.72 -9.42
N VAL A 106 11.27 -11.37 -8.18
CA VAL A 106 10.48 -11.76 -6.99
C VAL A 106 9.70 -10.55 -6.51
N VAL A 107 8.39 -10.70 -6.38
CA VAL A 107 7.50 -9.64 -5.89
C VAL A 107 6.94 -10.07 -4.54
N VAL A 108 7.23 -9.33 -3.49
CA VAL A 108 6.73 -9.58 -2.13
C VAL A 108 5.39 -8.86 -1.97
N LEU A 109 4.29 -9.63 -1.93
CA LEU A 109 2.95 -9.13 -1.67
C LEU A 109 2.59 -9.19 -0.17
N SER A 110 3.33 -9.97 0.60
CA SER A 110 3.17 -10.10 2.05
C SER A 110 3.43 -8.75 2.74
N THR A 111 2.56 -8.37 3.67
CA THR A 111 2.77 -7.14 4.43
C THR A 111 3.82 -7.37 5.52
N ILE A 112 5.02 -6.83 5.31
CA ILE A 112 6.15 -6.94 6.25
C ILE A 112 6.75 -5.56 6.54
N GLY A 113 7.59 -5.48 7.58
CA GLY A 113 8.29 -4.25 7.94
C GLY A 113 9.29 -3.81 6.88
N ILE A 114 9.45 -2.49 6.70
CA ILE A 114 10.39 -1.93 5.71
C ILE A 114 11.84 -2.36 5.95
N PRO A 115 12.38 -2.35 7.20
CA PRO A 115 13.74 -2.82 7.44
C PRO A 115 13.96 -4.27 6.99
N ALA A 116 13.00 -5.16 7.27
CA ALA A 116 13.05 -6.55 6.86
C ALA A 116 13.01 -6.71 5.33
N LEU A 117 12.14 -5.94 4.67
CA LEU A 117 12.03 -5.94 3.21
C LEU A 117 13.38 -5.53 2.55
N LEU A 118 14.02 -4.47 3.06
CA LEU A 118 15.30 -3.99 2.51
C LEU A 118 16.43 -4.99 2.72
N ASP A 119 16.51 -5.63 3.90
CA ASP A 119 17.48 -6.70 4.17
C ASP A 119 17.27 -7.91 3.24
N ILE A 120 16.03 -8.33 3.05
CA ILE A 120 15.65 -9.40 2.13
C ILE A 120 16.10 -9.04 0.70
N ALA A 121 15.85 -7.81 0.26
CA ALA A 121 16.20 -7.35 -1.07
C ALA A 121 17.73 -7.30 -1.30
N GLU A 122 18.49 -6.78 -0.35
CA GLU A 122 19.95 -6.76 -0.40
C GLU A 122 20.53 -8.18 -0.53
N ARG A 123 19.97 -9.11 0.25
CA ARG A 123 20.38 -10.50 0.19
C ARG A 123 20.03 -11.15 -1.17
N ALA A 124 18.82 -10.90 -1.71
CA ALA A 124 18.39 -11.41 -3.01
C ALA A 124 19.23 -10.86 -4.16
N GLN A 125 19.61 -9.58 -4.10
CA GLN A 125 20.45 -8.93 -5.10
C GLN A 125 21.83 -9.57 -5.24
N ARG A 126 22.40 -10.11 -4.16
CA ARG A 126 23.69 -10.85 -4.21
C ARG A 126 23.62 -12.11 -5.07
N SER A 127 22.41 -12.64 -5.30
CA SER A 127 22.13 -13.76 -6.20
C SER A 127 21.62 -13.31 -7.58
N GLY A 128 21.72 -12.02 -7.92
CA GLY A 128 21.26 -11.47 -9.19
C GLY A 128 19.74 -11.39 -9.34
N VAL A 129 18.97 -11.66 -8.27
CA VAL A 129 17.51 -11.64 -8.29
C VAL A 129 16.98 -10.23 -8.06
N THR A 130 16.09 -9.77 -8.92
CA THR A 130 15.39 -8.49 -8.75
C THR A 130 14.24 -8.66 -7.77
N LEU A 131 14.25 -7.94 -6.65
CA LEU A 131 13.14 -7.94 -5.70
C LEU A 131 12.36 -6.64 -5.80
N LEU A 132 11.03 -6.77 -5.81
CA LEU A 132 10.06 -5.67 -5.76
C LEU A 132 9.11 -5.92 -4.59
N ASP A 133 8.53 -4.87 -4.05
CA ASP A 133 7.43 -4.94 -3.09
C ASP A 133 6.12 -4.51 -3.74
N CYS A 134 5.04 -5.16 -3.33
CA CYS A 134 3.71 -4.85 -3.84
C CYS A 134 2.67 -4.98 -2.73
N GLY A 135 2.35 -3.88 -2.08
CA GLY A 135 1.20 -3.83 -1.21
C GLY A 135 -0.09 -4.02 -2.01
N VAL A 136 -0.96 -4.91 -1.55
CA VAL A 136 -2.23 -5.18 -2.23
C VAL A 136 -3.44 -4.93 -1.33
N THR A 137 -4.55 -4.53 -1.94
CA THR A 137 -5.85 -4.43 -1.26
C THR A 137 -6.96 -4.81 -2.23
N GLY A 138 -8.03 -5.41 -1.75
CA GLY A 138 -9.14 -5.88 -2.59
C GLY A 138 -10.21 -6.63 -1.80
N GLY A 139 -9.88 -7.13 -0.61
CA GLY A 139 -10.82 -7.86 0.23
C GLY A 139 -11.49 -9.03 -0.50
N GLU A 140 -12.76 -9.24 -0.21
CA GLU A 140 -13.55 -10.37 -0.76
C GLU A 140 -13.76 -10.31 -2.28
N VAL A 141 -13.67 -9.13 -2.88
CA VAL A 141 -13.86 -8.96 -4.33
C VAL A 141 -12.57 -9.16 -5.14
N ALA A 142 -11.44 -9.41 -4.49
CA ALA A 142 -10.14 -9.54 -5.14
C ALA A 142 -10.12 -10.61 -6.24
N ALA A 143 -10.76 -11.75 -6.02
CA ALA A 143 -10.81 -12.84 -7.00
C ALA A 143 -11.65 -12.51 -8.26
N THR A 144 -12.61 -11.59 -8.15
CA THR A 144 -13.52 -11.23 -9.26
C THR A 144 -13.13 -9.94 -9.96
N LYS A 145 -12.76 -8.92 -9.19
CA LYS A 145 -12.44 -7.57 -9.69
C LYS A 145 -10.94 -7.28 -9.79
N GLY A 146 -10.10 -8.18 -9.28
CA GLY A 146 -8.68 -7.92 -9.08
C GLY A 146 -8.39 -7.10 -7.82
N VAL A 147 -7.12 -6.99 -7.49
CA VAL A 147 -6.64 -6.16 -6.37
C VAL A 147 -6.24 -4.77 -6.85
N VAL A 148 -6.13 -3.82 -5.93
CA VAL A 148 -5.37 -2.59 -6.16
C VAL A 148 -3.95 -2.83 -5.67
N SER A 149 -2.97 -2.63 -6.56
CA SER A 149 -1.55 -2.89 -6.32
C SER A 149 -0.76 -1.59 -6.15
N MET A 150 0.00 -1.50 -5.06
CA MET A 150 0.93 -0.42 -4.74
C MET A 150 2.34 -0.98 -4.84
N VAL A 151 3.04 -0.69 -5.93
CA VAL A 151 4.33 -1.32 -6.27
C VAL A 151 5.48 -0.39 -5.93
N GLY A 152 6.50 -0.94 -5.25
CA GLY A 152 7.79 -0.30 -5.03
C GLY A 152 8.90 -1.06 -5.74
N GLY A 153 9.86 -0.32 -6.29
CA GLY A 153 11.02 -0.89 -6.97
C GLY A 153 11.54 -0.03 -8.12
N ASP A 154 12.63 -0.49 -8.74
CA ASP A 154 13.19 0.14 -9.94
C ASP A 154 12.14 0.25 -11.06
N GLU A 155 12.05 1.41 -11.69
CA GLU A 155 11.03 1.68 -12.73
C GLU A 155 11.13 0.72 -13.91
N GLY A 156 12.35 0.37 -14.33
CA GLY A 156 12.57 -0.58 -15.41
C GLY A 156 12.11 -1.99 -15.02
N ALA A 157 12.35 -2.39 -13.76
CA ALA A 157 11.89 -3.67 -13.23
C ALA A 157 10.37 -3.72 -13.13
N VAL A 158 9.74 -2.67 -12.59
CA VAL A 158 8.26 -2.57 -12.52
C VAL A 158 7.66 -2.63 -13.92
N ARG A 159 8.22 -1.93 -14.90
CA ARG A 159 7.75 -1.92 -16.29
C ARG A 159 7.84 -3.32 -16.93
N ARG A 160 8.91 -4.09 -16.65
CA ARG A 160 9.05 -5.48 -17.17
C ARG A 160 7.95 -6.40 -16.68
N ILE A 161 7.56 -6.29 -15.38
CA ILE A 161 6.54 -7.16 -14.79
C ILE A 161 5.13 -6.58 -14.88
N ARG A 162 4.97 -5.36 -15.42
CA ARG A 162 3.68 -4.67 -15.52
C ARG A 162 2.57 -5.51 -16.15
N PRO A 163 2.81 -6.27 -17.25
CA PRO A 163 1.79 -7.15 -17.79
C PRO A 163 1.31 -8.25 -16.84
N VAL A 164 2.18 -8.71 -15.93
CA VAL A 164 1.79 -9.69 -14.89
C VAL A 164 0.97 -9.01 -13.80
N LEU A 165 1.36 -7.81 -13.40
CA LEU A 165 0.60 -7.03 -12.40
C LEU A 165 -0.81 -6.70 -12.90
N ASP A 166 -0.95 -6.31 -14.16
CA ASP A 166 -2.23 -5.95 -14.79
C ASP A 166 -3.20 -7.15 -14.87
N ASP A 167 -2.70 -8.39 -14.95
CA ASP A 167 -3.55 -9.58 -15.00
C ASP A 167 -4.32 -9.86 -13.70
N PHE A 168 -3.79 -9.44 -12.55
CA PHE A 168 -4.45 -9.65 -11.26
C PHE A 168 -4.86 -8.36 -10.55
N SER A 169 -4.55 -7.21 -11.13
CA SER A 169 -4.88 -5.91 -10.53
C SER A 169 -5.95 -5.17 -11.34
N SER A 170 -6.91 -4.58 -10.63
CA SER A 170 -7.83 -3.59 -11.22
C SER A 170 -7.15 -2.24 -11.45
N GLN A 171 -6.12 -1.94 -10.63
CA GLN A 171 -5.30 -0.73 -10.72
C GLN A 171 -3.89 -1.03 -10.21
N VAL A 172 -2.87 -0.50 -10.87
CA VAL A 172 -1.47 -0.60 -10.44
C VAL A 172 -0.88 0.80 -10.30
N PHE A 173 -0.42 1.11 -9.09
CA PHE A 173 0.30 2.35 -8.77
C PHE A 173 1.76 2.04 -8.53
N HIS A 174 2.67 2.66 -9.30
CA HIS A 174 4.09 2.66 -8.97
C HIS A 174 4.36 3.78 -7.96
N MET A 175 4.65 3.39 -6.72
CA MET A 175 4.74 4.30 -5.57
C MET A 175 6.14 4.92 -5.40
N GLY A 176 7.15 4.42 -6.13
CA GLY A 176 8.51 4.88 -6.04
C GLY A 176 9.53 3.75 -5.87
N PRO A 177 10.69 4.00 -5.25
CA PRO A 177 11.72 2.98 -5.06
C PRO A 177 11.25 1.83 -4.18
N LEU A 178 12.09 0.79 -4.05
CA LEU A 178 11.83 -0.38 -3.21
C LEU A 178 11.43 0.05 -1.78
N GLY A 179 10.36 -0.54 -1.27
CA GLY A 179 9.73 -0.21 0.01
C GLY A 179 8.62 0.84 -0.08
N ALA A 180 8.53 1.61 -1.17
CA ALA A 180 7.48 2.63 -1.33
C ALA A 180 6.08 2.02 -1.45
N GLY A 181 5.94 0.87 -2.11
CA GLY A 181 4.68 0.15 -2.21
C GLY A 181 4.19 -0.34 -0.85
N MET A 182 5.09 -0.94 -0.07
CA MET A 182 4.78 -1.41 1.29
C MET A 182 4.49 -0.24 2.23
N THR A 183 5.25 0.86 2.14
CA THR A 183 4.97 2.10 2.90
C THR A 183 3.57 2.62 2.62
N ALA A 184 3.19 2.70 1.34
CA ALA A 184 1.84 3.11 0.94
C ALA A 184 0.76 2.17 1.50
N LYS A 185 1.01 0.85 1.47
CA LYS A 185 0.12 -0.16 2.06
C LYS A 185 -0.04 0.02 3.57
N LEU A 186 1.07 0.24 4.29
CA LEU A 186 1.03 0.45 5.74
C LEU A 186 0.29 1.75 6.08
N ALA A 187 0.57 2.85 5.38
CA ALA A 187 -0.14 4.12 5.57
C ALA A 187 -1.65 3.96 5.29
N ARG A 188 -2.02 3.29 4.20
CA ARG A 188 -3.43 2.97 3.90
C ARG A 188 -4.08 2.14 5.00
N ASN A 189 -3.36 1.17 5.57
CA ASN A 189 -3.88 0.33 6.63
C ASN A 189 -4.10 1.13 7.93
N VAL A 190 -3.21 2.05 8.28
CA VAL A 190 -3.42 3.00 9.40
C VAL A 190 -4.74 3.75 9.21
N ILE A 191 -4.95 4.35 8.04
CA ILE A 191 -6.22 5.04 7.75
C ILE A 191 -7.40 4.10 7.96
N THR A 192 -7.36 2.91 7.37
CA THR A 192 -8.49 1.97 7.39
C THR A 192 -8.84 1.53 8.80
N TYR A 193 -7.86 1.06 9.57
CA TYR A 193 -8.13 0.47 10.88
C TYR A 193 -8.46 1.55 11.93
N CYS A 194 -7.79 2.71 11.88
CA CYS A 194 -8.14 3.82 12.76
C CYS A 194 -9.52 4.40 12.41
N THR A 195 -9.88 4.48 11.12
CA THR A 195 -11.22 4.90 10.72
C THR A 195 -12.29 3.93 11.21
N TRP A 196 -12.03 2.62 11.18
CA TRP A 196 -13.01 1.66 11.73
C TRP A 196 -13.25 1.86 13.22
N HIS A 197 -12.22 2.23 13.98
CA HIS A 197 -12.40 2.58 15.39
C HIS A 197 -13.26 3.85 15.55
N VAL A 198 -12.96 4.90 14.80
CA VAL A 198 -13.77 6.13 14.81
C VAL A 198 -15.22 5.87 14.42
N VAL A 199 -15.45 5.07 13.37
CA VAL A 199 -16.80 4.69 12.92
C VAL A 199 -17.54 3.89 13.98
N TYR A 200 -16.84 3.01 14.70
CA TYR A 200 -17.43 2.26 15.82
C TYR A 200 -17.87 3.20 16.96
N GLU A 201 -17.02 4.12 17.42
CA GLU A 201 -17.35 5.07 18.48
C GLU A 201 -18.52 6.00 18.06
N ALA A 202 -18.47 6.54 16.85
CA ALA A 202 -19.55 7.37 16.30
C ALA A 202 -20.86 6.60 16.16
N GLY A 203 -20.78 5.32 15.76
CA GLY A 203 -21.94 4.43 15.70
C GLY A 203 -22.57 4.19 17.07
N LEU A 204 -21.77 3.95 18.11
CA LEU A 204 -22.26 3.82 19.49
C LEU A 204 -22.97 5.10 19.96
N LEU A 205 -22.39 6.27 19.69
CA LEU A 205 -22.98 7.56 20.05
C LEU A 205 -24.35 7.75 19.36
N ALA A 206 -24.41 7.46 18.06
CA ALA A 206 -25.63 7.56 17.26
C ALA A 206 -26.74 6.61 17.77
N GLU A 207 -26.39 5.33 17.94
CA GLU A 207 -27.33 4.29 18.42
C GLU A 207 -27.88 4.62 19.82
N ARG A 208 -27.02 5.02 20.76
CA ARG A 208 -27.40 5.43 22.11
C ARG A 208 -28.27 6.70 22.13
N SER A 209 -28.17 7.52 21.09
CA SER A 209 -28.98 8.72 20.88
C SER A 209 -30.25 8.47 20.06
N GLY A 210 -30.55 7.22 19.68
CA GLY A 210 -31.74 6.84 18.93
C GLY A 210 -31.66 7.12 17.42
N VAL A 211 -30.47 7.31 16.87
CA VAL A 211 -30.26 7.50 15.43
C VAL A 211 -30.16 6.14 14.75
N ASP A 212 -30.82 5.95 13.61
CA ASP A 212 -30.73 4.76 12.79
C ASP A 212 -29.37 4.70 12.07
N LEU A 213 -28.61 3.60 12.27
CA LEU A 213 -27.27 3.45 11.72
C LEU A 213 -27.26 3.25 10.20
N ALA A 214 -28.30 2.66 9.61
CA ALA A 214 -28.36 2.50 8.16
C ALA A 214 -28.56 3.87 7.49
N MET A 215 -29.45 4.70 8.04
CA MET A 215 -29.67 6.07 7.57
C MET A 215 -28.39 6.94 7.76
N LEU A 216 -27.69 6.78 8.89
CA LEU A 216 -26.42 7.47 9.14
C LEU A 216 -25.33 7.05 8.15
N SER A 217 -25.24 5.76 7.82
CA SER A 217 -24.33 5.23 6.82
C SER A 217 -24.57 5.86 5.44
N ASP A 218 -25.81 5.88 4.98
CA ASP A 218 -26.20 6.49 3.70
C ASP A 218 -25.86 7.99 3.66
N LEU A 219 -26.09 8.70 4.78
CA LEU A 219 -25.71 10.11 4.94
C LEU A 219 -24.20 10.31 4.78
N ILE A 220 -23.39 9.51 5.48
CA ILE A 220 -21.92 9.61 5.45
C ILE A 220 -21.40 9.31 4.05
N GLU A 221 -21.84 8.23 3.40
CA GLU A 221 -21.44 7.88 2.05
C GLU A 221 -21.78 8.98 1.04
N THR A 222 -22.97 9.56 1.15
CA THR A 222 -23.40 10.66 0.28
C THR A 222 -22.54 11.91 0.50
N SER A 223 -22.35 12.32 1.75
CA SER A 223 -21.58 13.52 2.09
C SER A 223 -20.12 13.40 1.65
N TYR A 224 -19.50 12.22 1.81
CA TYR A 224 -18.10 12.01 1.37
C TYR A 224 -17.96 12.00 -0.15
N ARG A 225 -18.98 11.55 -0.87
CA ARG A 225 -18.98 11.59 -2.34
C ARG A 225 -19.04 13.02 -2.86
N GLU A 226 -19.79 13.89 -2.22
CA GLU A 226 -20.02 15.28 -2.64
C GLU A 226 -18.95 16.25 -2.14
N ALA A 227 -18.55 16.15 -0.87
CA ALA A 227 -17.66 17.11 -0.23
C ALA A 227 -16.18 16.71 -0.25
N GLY A 228 -15.87 15.49 -0.67
CA GLY A 228 -14.54 14.89 -0.58
C GLY A 228 -14.38 14.01 0.64
N GLY A 229 -13.55 13.01 0.51
CA GLY A 229 -13.39 11.92 1.47
C GLY A 229 -12.27 12.16 2.50
N LEU A 230 -11.76 11.05 3.01
CA LEU A 230 -10.76 10.98 4.08
C LEU A 230 -9.43 11.69 3.78
N THR A 231 -9.11 11.97 2.52
CA THR A 231 -7.84 12.56 2.09
C THR A 231 -7.87 14.08 1.96
N VAL A 232 -8.93 14.74 2.44
CA VAL A 232 -9.04 16.22 2.44
C VAL A 232 -7.80 16.91 3.03
N PRO A 233 -7.20 16.43 4.15
CA PRO A 233 -5.98 17.02 4.70
C PRO A 233 -4.77 16.98 3.74
N TRP A 234 -4.76 16.07 2.76
CA TRP A 234 -3.65 15.89 1.81
C TRP A 234 -3.77 16.72 0.53
N ARG A 235 -4.85 17.48 0.36
CA ARG A 235 -5.07 18.33 -0.84
C ARG A 235 -3.95 19.36 -1.06
N ARG A 236 -3.21 19.68 -0.02
CA ARG A 236 -2.01 20.55 -0.09
C ARG A 236 -0.77 19.86 -0.70
N GLY A 237 -0.80 18.54 -0.90
CA GLY A 237 0.35 17.75 -1.34
C GLY A 237 1.39 17.50 -0.25
N THR A 238 1.20 18.05 0.95
CA THR A 238 2.07 17.88 2.11
C THR A 238 1.26 17.91 3.40
N VAL A 239 1.75 17.24 4.45
CA VAL A 239 1.26 17.32 5.82
C VAL A 239 2.07 18.30 6.69
N ALA A 240 3.11 18.91 6.15
CA ALA A 240 3.90 19.91 6.86
C ALA A 240 3.05 21.14 7.25
N ALA A 241 3.40 21.78 8.36
CA ALA A 241 2.76 23.04 8.75
C ALA A 241 3.00 24.12 7.69
N MET A 242 2.02 25.01 7.52
CA MET A 242 2.14 26.20 6.68
C MET A 242 3.10 27.18 7.34
N ASP A 243 4.04 27.71 6.58
CA ASP A 243 5.00 28.72 7.05
C ASP A 243 4.58 30.10 6.53
N PRO A 244 4.14 31.02 7.40
CA PRO A 244 3.79 32.39 6.98
C PRO A 244 4.95 33.20 6.40
N SER A 245 6.19 32.75 6.56
CA SER A 245 7.38 33.39 5.98
C SER A 245 7.71 32.88 4.57
N ASP A 246 7.04 31.82 4.10
CA ASP A 246 7.22 31.27 2.75
C ASP A 246 6.77 32.30 1.70
N PRO A 247 7.59 32.61 0.67
CA PRO A 247 7.19 33.48 -0.43
C PRO A 247 5.91 33.06 -1.15
N ASP A 248 5.61 31.75 -1.18
CA ASP A 248 4.43 31.18 -1.82
C ASP A 248 3.27 30.92 -0.81
N PHE A 249 3.33 31.56 0.37
CA PHE A 249 2.31 31.38 1.41
C PHE A 249 0.91 31.82 0.96
N ASP A 250 -0.05 30.88 0.98
CA ASP A 250 -1.46 31.16 0.71
C ASP A 250 -2.21 31.59 1.99
N ALA A 251 -2.29 32.89 2.22
CA ALA A 251 -2.99 33.48 3.36
C ALA A 251 -4.48 33.10 3.38
N ALA A 252 -5.13 33.01 2.21
CA ALA A 252 -6.54 32.64 2.14
C ALA A 252 -6.76 31.17 2.51
N GLN A 253 -5.84 30.28 2.15
CA GLN A 253 -5.85 28.89 2.60
C GLN A 253 -5.64 28.80 4.11
N TYR A 254 -4.68 29.54 4.65
CA TYR A 254 -4.43 29.59 6.09
C TYR A 254 -5.66 30.03 6.88
N GLU A 255 -6.36 31.07 6.43
CA GLU A 255 -7.61 31.53 7.05
C GLU A 255 -8.71 30.44 6.99
N ARG A 256 -8.86 29.76 5.84
CA ARG A 256 -9.79 28.63 5.71
C ARG A 256 -9.48 27.50 6.69
N MET A 257 -8.20 27.13 6.84
CA MET A 257 -7.79 26.08 7.78
C MET A 257 -8.01 26.50 9.23
N THR A 258 -7.72 27.77 9.57
CA THR A 258 -8.00 28.33 10.90
C THR A 258 -9.50 28.30 11.21
N ALA A 259 -10.36 28.59 10.24
CA ALA A 259 -11.81 28.48 10.42
C ALA A 259 -12.24 27.01 10.62
N ALA A 260 -11.66 26.06 9.86
CA ALA A 260 -11.94 24.64 10.01
C ALA A 260 -11.56 24.10 11.39
N VAL A 261 -10.41 24.52 11.94
CA VAL A 261 -10.01 24.16 13.33
C VAL A 261 -11.05 24.63 14.36
N ARG A 262 -11.57 25.84 14.24
CA ARG A 262 -12.62 26.35 15.16
C ARG A 262 -13.89 25.50 15.07
N ILE A 263 -14.29 25.11 13.85
CA ILE A 263 -15.46 24.24 13.64
C ILE A 263 -15.20 22.87 14.28
N LEU A 264 -14.03 22.24 14.04
CA LEU A 264 -13.66 20.96 14.64
C LEU A 264 -13.75 21.02 16.17
N HIS A 265 -13.16 22.04 16.79
CA HIS A 265 -13.21 22.19 18.27
C HIS A 265 -14.62 22.26 18.81
N LYS A 266 -15.49 23.06 18.16
CA LYS A 266 -16.90 23.21 18.56
C LYS A 266 -17.67 21.90 18.41
N ASP A 267 -17.55 21.23 17.27
CA ASP A 267 -18.31 20.03 16.94
C ASP A 267 -17.90 18.85 17.81
N LEU A 268 -16.59 18.64 18.02
CA LEU A 268 -16.12 17.58 18.90
C LEU A 268 -16.39 17.87 20.38
N ALA A 269 -16.45 19.14 20.80
CA ALA A 269 -16.91 19.47 22.16
C ALA A 269 -18.37 19.03 22.36
N ALA A 270 -19.25 19.41 21.45
CA ALA A 270 -20.66 19.01 21.51
C ALA A 270 -20.85 17.48 21.46
N ALA A 271 -20.03 16.78 20.65
CA ALA A 271 -20.04 15.31 20.60
C ALA A 271 -19.61 14.70 21.95
N GLN A 272 -18.60 15.26 22.61
CA GLN A 272 -18.16 14.80 23.93
C GLN A 272 -19.23 15.03 25.02
N ASP A 273 -19.91 16.20 25.02
CA ASP A 273 -21.03 16.46 25.93
C ASP A 273 -22.17 15.43 25.74
N LEU A 274 -22.49 15.10 24.48
CA LEU A 274 -23.49 14.07 24.16
C LEU A 274 -23.02 12.68 24.59
N ALA A 275 -21.74 12.36 24.41
CA ALA A 275 -21.15 11.08 24.81
C ALA A 275 -21.23 10.87 26.34
N GLU A 276 -20.94 11.91 27.11
CA GLU A 276 -21.13 11.89 28.57
C GLU A 276 -22.58 11.62 28.95
N ALA A 277 -23.51 12.31 28.31
CA ALA A 277 -24.96 12.14 28.58
C ALA A 277 -25.49 10.75 28.19
N THR A 278 -24.86 10.06 27.23
CA THR A 278 -25.27 8.74 26.74
C THR A 278 -24.36 7.61 27.22
N HIS A 279 -23.40 7.90 28.09
CA HIS A 279 -22.42 6.95 28.62
C HIS A 279 -21.63 6.22 27.54
N VAL A 280 -21.21 6.94 26.50
CA VAL A 280 -20.32 6.47 25.43
C VAL A 280 -18.93 7.05 25.65
N ASP A 281 -17.89 6.22 25.50
CA ASP A 281 -16.52 6.69 25.47
C ASP A 281 -16.11 7.05 24.03
N LEU A 282 -15.65 8.29 23.83
CA LEU A 282 -15.09 8.78 22.56
C LEU A 282 -13.58 8.97 22.71
N SER A 283 -12.84 7.88 22.75
CA SER A 283 -11.39 7.86 23.03
C SER A 283 -10.58 8.64 21.98
N VAL A 284 -11.10 8.76 20.74
CA VAL A 284 -10.43 9.44 19.64
C VAL A 284 -10.72 10.94 19.59
N ALA A 285 -11.84 11.39 20.14
CA ALA A 285 -12.26 12.80 20.06
C ALA A 285 -11.32 13.77 20.78
N ALA A 286 -10.86 13.42 21.99
CA ALA A 286 -9.97 14.28 22.79
C ALA A 286 -8.60 14.50 22.14
N PRO A 287 -7.83 13.47 21.71
CA PRO A 287 -6.58 13.66 20.99
C PRO A 287 -6.79 14.37 19.64
N THR A 288 -7.87 14.09 18.89
CA THR A 288 -8.17 14.79 17.65
C THR A 288 -8.37 16.29 17.87
N ARG A 289 -9.00 16.68 18.98
CA ARG A 289 -9.12 18.10 19.34
C ARG A 289 -7.77 18.72 19.73
N ALA A 290 -6.94 17.98 20.45
CA ALA A 290 -5.61 18.45 20.83
C ALA A 290 -4.70 18.68 19.61
N ASP A 291 -4.86 17.87 18.58
CA ASP A 291 -4.06 17.91 17.34
C ASP A 291 -4.74 18.67 16.19
N ALA A 292 -5.80 19.43 16.45
CA ALA A 292 -6.58 20.08 15.42
C ALA A 292 -5.75 20.99 14.49
N GLU A 293 -4.86 21.81 15.06
CA GLU A 293 -3.95 22.67 14.29
C GLU A 293 -3.02 21.82 13.41
N LEU A 294 -2.44 20.77 13.97
CA LEU A 294 -1.55 19.86 13.25
C LEU A 294 -2.27 19.20 12.06
N ILE A 295 -3.49 18.70 12.28
CA ILE A 295 -4.31 18.03 11.25
C ILE A 295 -4.57 18.96 10.06
N PHE A 296 -4.81 20.24 10.31
CA PHE A 296 -5.05 21.24 9.27
C PHE A 296 -3.77 21.95 8.79
N GLY A 297 -2.59 21.54 9.26
CA GLY A 297 -1.31 22.10 8.86
C GLY A 297 -1.10 23.53 9.36
N LEU A 298 -1.69 23.89 10.49
CA LEU A 298 -1.39 25.16 11.16
C LEU A 298 -0.16 24.99 12.08
N PRO A 299 0.65 26.04 12.30
CA PRO A 299 1.73 25.99 13.28
C PRO A 299 1.18 25.70 14.68
N THR A 300 1.81 24.79 15.39
CA THR A 300 1.49 24.52 16.80
C THR A 300 2.42 25.34 17.70
N ARG A 301 1.94 25.75 18.87
CA ARG A 301 2.73 26.52 19.86
C ARG A 301 4.05 25.84 20.25
N ALA A 302 4.18 24.54 20.10
CA ALA A 302 5.41 23.79 20.34
C ALA A 302 6.49 24.03 19.28
N ALA A 303 6.11 24.39 18.03
CA ALA A 303 7.06 24.70 16.95
C ALA A 303 7.67 26.12 17.08
N GLU A 304 6.96 27.06 17.71
CA GLU A 304 7.45 28.42 17.93
C GLU A 304 8.56 28.51 18.98
N GLY A 305 8.69 27.51 19.88
CA GLY A 305 9.69 27.48 20.95
C GLY A 305 11.09 26.99 20.55
N ASN A 306 11.26 26.34 19.40
CA ASN A 306 12.55 25.75 18.98
C ASN A 306 13.34 26.59 17.96
N GLY A 307 12.84 27.77 17.57
CA GLY A 307 13.48 28.68 16.61
C GLY A 307 14.53 29.63 17.18
N ASN A 308 14.75 29.67 18.49
CA ASN A 308 15.69 30.62 19.12
C ASN A 308 16.69 29.88 20.05
N GLY A 309 17.82 29.46 19.51
CA GLY A 309 18.96 29.05 20.35
C GLY A 309 19.84 27.97 19.72
N ASN A 310 20.75 28.30 18.82
CA ASN A 310 22.17 28.02 18.97
C ASN A 310 22.98 28.40 17.72
N GLY A 311 23.31 29.69 17.63
CA GLY A 311 24.48 30.13 16.88
C GLY A 311 25.73 29.96 17.76
N THR A 312 26.27 28.76 17.85
CA THR A 312 27.64 28.56 18.37
C THR A 312 28.61 28.60 17.21
N THR A 313 29.19 29.79 17.02
CA THR A 313 30.42 30.00 16.25
C THR A 313 31.54 29.14 16.83
N ASN A 314 31.94 28.13 16.09
CA ASN A 314 33.14 27.33 16.41
C ASN A 314 34.34 28.03 15.76
N THR A 315 35.02 28.90 16.51
CA THR A 315 36.34 29.45 16.15
C THR A 315 37.41 28.40 16.52
N HIS A 316 37.90 27.66 15.54
CA HIS A 316 39.18 26.97 15.66
C HIS A 316 40.29 28.02 15.81
N LYS A 317 40.99 28.04 16.95
CA LYS A 317 42.33 28.58 17.12
C LYS A 317 43.32 27.45 17.18
N GLU A 318 44.27 27.51 16.24
CA GLU A 318 45.51 26.76 16.24
C GLU A 318 46.37 27.09 17.45
N ALA A 319 46.97 26.13 18.08
CA ALA A 319 48.31 26.10 18.67
C ALA A 319 48.69 24.64 18.95
#